data_41258d903d2db0c9b2b1be2b6656b5a7
#
_entry.id   41258d903d2db0c9b2b1be2b6656b5a7
#
_cell.length_a   1.000
_cell.length_b   1.000
_cell.length_c   1.000
_cell.angle_alpha   90.00
_cell.angle_beta   90.00
_cell.angle_gamma   90.00
#
_symmetry.space_group_name_H-M   'P 1'
#
loop_
_entity.id
_entity.type
_entity.pdbx_description
1 polymer ?
#
loop_
_entity_poly.entity_id
_entity_poly.type
_entity_poly.pdbx_seq_one_letter_code
_entity_poly.pdbx_strand_id
1 'polypeptide(L)'
;ISLQSCQNYEVKNCFVRTWDDSLVVKNYDQNSENLSFRHMQLWTDLAQSMEVGYETNKGNKPDSSITNVTFEDITVLNNFHKPVISVHNGDDALLENITFRDIVVEHEEIGGGDADEMPYLIDINIMQSGNWSTTKDRGTIRNVTIENVSFLEGWENASRIQGFDAEHNVENVVIKNLNLFGKTVKSVADGKFE
;
A
#
# COMPACT_ATOMS: atom_id res chain seq x y z
N ILE A 1 -3.99 10.59 -7.31
CA ILE A 1 -2.72 10.97 -7.97
C ILE A 1 -1.95 9.69 -8.26
N SER A 2 -1.69 9.42 -9.55
CA SER A 2 -0.99 8.22 -9.99
C SER A 2 0.38 8.58 -10.56
N LEU A 3 1.44 8.01 -9.98
CA LEU A 3 2.80 8.03 -10.51
C LEU A 3 3.07 6.72 -11.24
N GLN A 4 3.13 6.78 -12.56
CA GLN A 4 3.30 5.60 -13.41
C GLN A 4 4.59 5.69 -14.19
N SER A 5 5.47 4.68 -14.05
CA SER A 5 6.73 4.63 -14.79
C SER A 5 7.54 5.93 -14.66
N CYS A 6 7.65 6.44 -13.43
CA CYS A 6 8.23 7.74 -13.11
C CYS A 6 9.51 7.61 -12.29
N GLN A 7 10.40 8.57 -12.41
CA GLN A 7 11.62 8.61 -11.61
C GLN A 7 11.88 10.01 -11.04
N ASN A 8 12.34 10.04 -9.77
CA ASN A 8 12.73 11.27 -9.09
C ASN A 8 11.59 12.30 -8.98
N TYR A 9 10.41 11.87 -8.52
CA TYR A 9 9.24 12.72 -8.35
C TYR A 9 8.88 12.90 -6.87
N GLU A 10 8.55 14.13 -6.50
CA GLU A 10 7.95 14.46 -5.22
C GLU A 10 6.59 15.13 -5.45
N VAL A 11 5.55 14.62 -4.76
CA VAL A 11 4.22 15.25 -4.67
C VAL A 11 4.01 15.69 -3.23
N LYS A 12 3.67 16.95 -3.01
CA LYS A 12 3.50 17.44 -1.64
C LYS A 12 2.46 18.55 -1.50
N ASN A 13 2.02 18.74 -0.24
CA ASN A 13 1.13 19.82 0.16
C ASN A 13 -0.22 19.79 -0.59
N CYS A 14 -0.82 18.61 -0.74
CA CYS A 14 -2.08 18.45 -1.45
C CYS A 14 -3.17 17.89 -0.55
N PHE A 15 -4.40 18.32 -0.79
CA PHE A 15 -5.60 17.62 -0.39
C PHE A 15 -6.13 16.81 -1.59
N VAL A 16 -6.41 15.52 -1.38
CA VAL A 16 -6.91 14.63 -2.43
C VAL A 16 -8.21 13.97 -1.97
N ARG A 17 -9.25 14.10 -2.76
CA ARG A 17 -10.49 13.32 -2.61
C ARG A 17 -10.80 12.59 -3.90
N THR A 18 -11.06 11.29 -3.82
CA THR A 18 -11.24 10.46 -5.00
C THR A 18 -12.13 9.23 -4.74
N TRP A 19 -12.72 8.72 -5.82
CA TRP A 19 -13.42 7.43 -5.88
C TRP A 19 -12.51 6.27 -6.32
N ASP A 20 -11.27 6.55 -6.66
CA ASP A 20 -10.25 5.59 -7.00
C ASP A 20 -9.06 5.79 -6.05
N ASP A 21 -7.94 5.10 -6.22
CA ASP A 21 -6.76 5.23 -5.38
C ASP A 21 -6.37 6.70 -5.18
N SER A 22 -6.16 7.11 -3.93
CA SER A 22 -5.80 8.51 -3.66
C SER A 22 -4.35 8.80 -4.07
N LEU A 23 -3.41 7.99 -3.60
CA LEU A 23 -1.99 8.06 -3.96
C LEU A 23 -1.56 6.67 -4.43
N VAL A 24 -1.10 6.56 -5.67
CA VAL A 24 -0.70 5.25 -6.21
C VAL A 24 0.56 5.30 -7.05
N VAL A 25 1.39 4.26 -6.92
CA VAL A 25 2.59 4.05 -7.74
C VAL A 25 2.43 2.76 -8.54
N LYS A 26 2.62 2.86 -9.85
CA LYS A 26 2.47 1.74 -10.80
C LYS A 26 3.63 1.69 -11.79
N ASN A 27 3.86 0.51 -12.39
CA ASN A 27 4.74 0.37 -13.54
C ASN A 27 3.98 -0.10 -14.77
N TYR A 28 4.26 0.56 -15.87
CA TYR A 28 3.79 0.16 -17.20
C TYR A 28 4.96 -0.30 -18.06
N ASP A 29 5.71 0.63 -18.61
CA ASP A 29 6.77 0.39 -19.58
C ASP A 29 8.18 0.82 -19.10
N GLN A 30 8.27 1.43 -17.92
CA GLN A 30 9.52 1.81 -17.28
C GLN A 30 9.47 1.54 -15.78
N ASN A 31 10.63 1.49 -15.14
CA ASN A 31 10.72 1.38 -13.69
C ASN A 31 10.30 2.68 -13.01
N SER A 32 9.67 2.54 -11.85
CA SER A 32 9.38 3.65 -10.94
C SER A 32 10.41 3.68 -9.82
N GLU A 33 11.04 4.84 -9.61
CA GLU A 33 12.15 4.94 -8.67
C GLU A 33 12.23 6.32 -8.01
N ASN A 34 12.61 6.35 -6.73
CA ASN A 34 12.81 7.59 -5.96
C ASN A 34 11.57 8.49 -5.97
N LEU A 35 10.47 7.98 -5.48
CA LEU A 35 9.19 8.66 -5.46
C LEU A 35 8.77 9.01 -4.05
N SER A 36 8.18 10.18 -3.84
CA SER A 36 7.66 10.54 -2.53
C SER A 36 6.36 11.33 -2.59
N PHE A 37 5.48 11.03 -1.62
CA PHE A 37 4.29 11.79 -1.30
C PHE A 37 4.45 12.32 0.12
N ARG A 38 4.36 13.65 0.30
CA ARG A 38 4.63 14.29 1.60
C ARG A 38 3.61 15.36 1.95
N HIS A 39 3.29 15.51 3.23
CA HIS A 39 2.39 16.55 3.73
C HIS A 39 1.04 16.53 3.00
N MET A 40 0.38 15.36 2.98
CA MET A 40 -0.87 15.14 2.26
C MET A 40 -2.05 15.00 3.20
N GLN A 41 -3.22 15.40 2.72
CA GLN A 41 -4.50 15.06 3.33
C GLN A 41 -5.34 14.28 2.34
N LEU A 42 -5.88 13.15 2.77
CA LEU A 42 -6.61 12.23 1.89
C LEU A 42 -8.04 12.02 2.37
N TRP A 43 -8.95 11.97 1.40
CA TRP A 43 -10.31 11.51 1.59
C TRP A 43 -10.62 10.50 0.50
N THR A 44 -10.68 9.22 0.85
CA THR A 44 -10.87 8.13 -0.11
C THR A 44 -12.29 7.60 0.00
N ASP A 45 -13.07 7.76 -1.07
CA ASP A 45 -14.49 7.38 -1.09
C ASP A 45 -14.70 5.91 -1.48
N LEU A 46 -13.73 5.22 -2.14
CA LEU A 46 -13.94 3.85 -2.58
C LEU A 46 -12.69 2.96 -2.60
N ALA A 47 -11.56 3.40 -3.14
CA ALA A 47 -10.38 2.56 -3.34
C ALA A 47 -9.32 2.74 -2.22
N GLN A 48 -8.06 2.47 -2.50
CA GLN A 48 -6.98 2.55 -1.52
C GLN A 48 -6.55 4.00 -1.25
N SER A 49 -6.20 4.31 0.00
CA SER A 49 -5.64 5.62 0.30
C SER A 49 -4.19 5.75 -0.19
N MET A 50 -3.37 4.74 0.06
CA MET A 50 -1.97 4.67 -0.40
C MET A 50 -1.70 3.29 -0.98
N GLU A 51 -1.33 3.23 -2.25
CA GLU A 51 -1.14 1.98 -2.98
C GLU A 51 0.20 1.96 -3.72
N VAL A 52 0.93 0.85 -3.64
CA VAL A 52 2.01 0.49 -4.57
C VAL A 52 1.56 -0.77 -5.30
N GLY A 53 1.15 -0.62 -6.52
CA GLY A 53 0.56 -1.71 -7.33
C GLY A 53 -0.81 -1.32 -7.90
N TYR A 54 -1.67 -2.20 -8.28
CA TYR A 54 -1.52 -3.64 -8.61
C TYR A 54 -0.69 -3.89 -9.86
N GLU A 55 -0.77 -2.95 -10.83
CA GLU A 55 -0.05 -3.05 -12.09
C GLU A 55 1.43 -2.71 -11.86
N THR A 56 2.21 -3.73 -11.61
CA THR A 56 3.63 -3.59 -11.29
C THR A 56 4.55 -3.91 -12.47
N ASN A 57 3.99 -4.45 -13.56
CA ASN A 57 4.68 -4.65 -14.84
C ASN A 57 3.69 -4.75 -16.02
N LYS A 58 2.84 -3.76 -16.22
CA LYS A 58 1.80 -3.81 -17.27
C LYS A 58 2.36 -3.91 -18.70
N GLY A 59 3.56 -3.39 -18.93
CA GLY A 59 4.25 -3.47 -20.20
C GLY A 59 4.99 -4.78 -20.43
N ASN A 60 4.97 -5.72 -19.49
CA ASN A 60 5.71 -6.98 -19.53
C ASN A 60 7.22 -6.77 -19.84
N LYS A 61 7.81 -5.80 -19.13
CA LYS A 61 9.21 -5.42 -19.29
C LYS A 61 10.10 -6.38 -18.50
N PRO A 62 11.22 -6.84 -19.04
CA PRO A 62 12.24 -7.55 -18.27
C PRO A 62 12.75 -6.69 -17.09
N ASP A 63 12.97 -7.33 -15.94
CA ASP A 63 13.50 -6.68 -14.73
C ASP A 63 12.70 -5.44 -14.27
N SER A 64 11.37 -5.52 -14.33
CA SER A 64 10.52 -4.46 -13.81
C SER A 64 10.70 -4.26 -12.32
N SER A 65 10.80 -3.00 -11.89
CA SER A 65 10.93 -2.68 -10.46
C SER A 65 10.24 -1.38 -10.06
N ILE A 66 9.73 -1.36 -8.83
CA ILE A 66 9.29 -0.15 -8.11
C ILE A 66 10.16 -0.05 -6.87
N THR A 67 10.99 0.99 -6.78
CA THR A 67 11.98 1.09 -5.69
C THR A 67 12.03 2.48 -5.08
N ASN A 68 12.38 2.54 -3.78
CA ASN A 68 12.57 3.79 -3.05
C ASN A 68 11.33 4.69 -3.08
N VAL A 69 10.20 4.17 -2.58
CA VAL A 69 8.93 4.91 -2.49
C VAL A 69 8.66 5.31 -1.04
N THR A 70 8.32 6.56 -0.81
CA THR A 70 8.03 7.07 0.53
C THR A 70 6.68 7.79 0.56
N PHE A 71 5.85 7.40 1.53
CA PHE A 71 4.64 8.10 1.97
C PHE A 71 4.91 8.66 3.37
N GLU A 72 4.90 9.97 3.54
CA GLU A 72 5.35 10.62 4.77
C GLU A 72 4.50 11.82 5.13
N ASP A 73 4.20 11.96 6.43
CA ASP A 73 3.41 13.05 6.98
C ASP A 73 2.05 13.18 6.27
N ILE A 74 1.23 12.14 6.43
CA ILE A 74 -0.05 12.02 5.73
C ILE A 74 -1.17 11.88 6.76
N THR A 75 -2.21 12.70 6.61
CA THR A 75 -3.46 12.53 7.33
C THR A 75 -4.53 11.96 6.39
N VAL A 76 -5.00 10.76 6.69
CA VAL A 76 -6.17 10.17 6.04
C VAL A 76 -7.39 10.56 6.85
N LEU A 77 -8.14 11.55 6.38
CA LEU A 77 -9.33 12.08 7.05
C LEU A 77 -10.47 11.06 7.05
N ASN A 78 -10.62 10.35 5.93
CA ASN A 78 -11.60 9.29 5.76
C ASN A 78 -11.12 8.27 4.74
N ASN A 79 -11.30 6.99 5.04
CA ASN A 79 -11.05 5.90 4.12
C ASN A 79 -12.25 4.94 4.14
N PHE A 80 -12.85 4.74 2.99
CA PHE A 80 -14.00 3.87 2.85
C PHE A 80 -13.68 2.71 1.90
N HIS A 81 -13.91 1.46 2.35
CA HIS A 81 -13.94 0.25 1.56
C HIS A 81 -12.64 -0.54 1.45
N LYS A 82 -11.51 0.02 1.00
CA LYS A 82 -10.25 -0.71 0.75
C LYS A 82 -9.17 -0.39 1.79
N PRO A 83 -8.06 -1.16 1.84
CA PRO A 83 -6.96 -0.88 2.77
C PRO A 83 -6.44 0.54 2.69
N VAL A 84 -6.01 1.06 3.82
CA VAL A 84 -5.37 2.39 3.90
C VAL A 84 -3.95 2.36 3.37
N ILE A 85 -3.20 1.33 3.74
CA ILE A 85 -1.81 1.08 3.32
C ILE A 85 -1.78 -0.22 2.53
N SER A 86 -1.33 -0.15 1.29
CA SER A 86 -1.31 -1.31 0.40
C SER A 86 -0.01 -1.40 -0.39
N VAL A 87 0.51 -2.62 -0.48
CA VAL A 87 1.60 -2.98 -1.39
C VAL A 87 1.20 -4.27 -2.09
N HIS A 88 0.68 -4.16 -3.30
CA HIS A 88 0.16 -5.28 -4.07
C HIS A 88 1.01 -5.56 -5.29
N ASN A 89 1.80 -6.62 -5.25
CA ASN A 89 2.56 -7.03 -6.42
C ASN A 89 1.74 -7.98 -7.30
N GLY A 90 1.13 -7.42 -8.32
CA GLY A 90 0.27 -8.15 -9.26
C GLY A 90 1.01 -8.83 -10.39
N ASP A 91 2.29 -8.54 -10.59
CA ASP A 91 3.11 -9.01 -11.71
C ASP A 91 4.47 -9.56 -11.24
N ASP A 92 5.41 -9.74 -12.15
CA ASP A 92 6.76 -10.28 -11.91
C ASP A 92 7.81 -9.21 -11.52
N ALA A 93 7.37 -8.09 -10.98
CA ALA A 93 8.26 -7.00 -10.60
C ALA A 93 8.94 -7.19 -9.24
N LEU A 94 10.08 -6.52 -9.04
CA LEU A 94 10.65 -6.29 -7.73
C LEU A 94 10.07 -5.02 -7.11
N LEU A 95 9.42 -5.12 -5.95
CA LEU A 95 9.02 -4.00 -5.12
C LEU A 95 9.96 -3.90 -3.92
N GLU A 96 10.70 -2.79 -3.78
CA GLU A 96 11.75 -2.70 -2.76
C GLU A 96 11.89 -1.31 -2.15
N ASN A 97 12.25 -1.27 -0.86
CA ASN A 97 12.49 -0.03 -0.11
C ASN A 97 11.27 0.91 -0.12
N ILE A 98 10.15 0.40 0.38
CA ILE A 98 8.89 1.14 0.48
C ILE A 98 8.69 1.57 1.92
N THR A 99 8.43 2.84 2.15
CA THR A 99 8.28 3.41 3.50
C THR A 99 6.96 4.15 3.64
N PHE A 100 6.23 3.83 4.70
CA PHE A 100 5.05 4.55 5.18
C PHE A 100 5.38 5.06 6.58
N ARG A 101 5.45 6.38 6.77
CA ARG A 101 5.79 6.94 8.08
C ARG A 101 5.05 8.22 8.42
N ASP A 102 4.88 8.42 9.72
CA ASP A 102 4.21 9.62 10.27
C ASP A 102 2.81 9.79 9.69
N ILE A 103 1.97 8.75 9.80
CA ILE A 103 0.64 8.69 9.20
C ILE A 103 -0.42 8.64 10.29
N VAL A 104 -1.43 9.49 10.16
CA VAL A 104 -2.62 9.48 11.00
C VAL A 104 -3.83 9.14 10.14
N VAL A 105 -4.57 8.13 10.52
CA VAL A 105 -5.87 7.75 9.94
C VAL A 105 -6.94 8.17 10.94
N GLU A 106 -7.67 9.23 10.62
CA GLU A 106 -8.71 9.75 11.52
C GLU A 106 -9.92 8.83 11.57
N HIS A 107 -10.41 8.40 10.40
CA HIS A 107 -11.56 7.52 10.30
C HIS A 107 -11.42 6.52 9.14
N GLU A 108 -11.80 5.26 9.40
CA GLU A 108 -11.83 4.24 8.37
C GLU A 108 -13.07 3.33 8.51
N GLU A 109 -13.64 2.91 7.38
CA GLU A 109 -14.75 1.97 7.25
C GLU A 109 -14.43 0.89 6.21
N ILE A 110 -13.34 0.16 6.42
CA ILE A 110 -12.84 -0.82 5.47
C ILE A 110 -13.78 -2.01 5.36
N GLY A 111 -14.14 -2.38 4.14
CA GLY A 111 -15.11 -3.44 3.86
C GLY A 111 -16.57 -2.95 3.82
N GLY A 112 -16.80 -1.62 3.99
CA GLY A 112 -18.11 -1.02 3.87
C GLY A 112 -18.57 -0.95 2.42
N GLY A 113 -19.13 -1.75 1.77
CA GLY A 113 -19.59 -1.69 0.37
C GLY A 113 -19.62 -3.06 -0.29
N ASP A 114 -18.49 -3.59 -0.68
CA ASP A 114 -18.36 -4.95 -1.21
C ASP A 114 -17.74 -5.87 -0.15
N ALA A 115 -18.55 -6.70 0.48
CA ALA A 115 -18.14 -7.59 1.56
C ALA A 115 -17.06 -8.63 1.17
N ASP A 116 -16.80 -8.82 -0.11
CA ASP A 116 -15.91 -9.84 -0.63
C ASP A 116 -14.46 -9.35 -0.85
N GLU A 117 -14.18 -8.07 -0.64
CA GLU A 117 -12.90 -7.53 -1.07
C GLU A 117 -12.06 -6.90 0.05
N MET A 118 -11.20 -7.75 0.62
CA MET A 118 -10.02 -7.35 1.39
C MET A 118 -10.28 -6.37 2.54
N PRO A 119 -10.94 -6.80 3.60
CA PRO A 119 -11.19 -5.94 4.75
C PRO A 119 -9.94 -5.82 5.62
N TYR A 120 -8.81 -5.37 5.06
CA TYR A 120 -7.56 -5.22 5.79
C TYR A 120 -7.22 -3.75 6.00
N LEU A 121 -6.70 -3.40 7.19
CA LEU A 121 -6.18 -2.06 7.48
C LEU A 121 -4.90 -1.78 6.69
N ILE A 122 -4.01 -2.78 6.71
CA ILE A 122 -2.73 -2.81 6.01
C ILE A 122 -2.70 -4.10 5.20
N ASP A 123 -2.38 -4.02 3.92
CA ASP A 123 -2.31 -5.18 3.03
C ASP A 123 -1.03 -5.19 2.20
N ILE A 124 -0.13 -6.12 2.50
CA ILE A 124 1.11 -6.35 1.76
C ILE A 124 1.03 -7.74 1.14
N ASN A 125 0.83 -7.82 -0.17
CA ASN A 125 0.45 -9.08 -0.78
C ASN A 125 1.03 -9.26 -2.20
N ILE A 126 1.51 -10.45 -2.48
CA ILE A 126 1.87 -10.88 -3.83
C ILE A 126 0.75 -11.77 -4.34
N MET A 127 0.10 -11.34 -5.42
CA MET A 127 -1.12 -11.99 -5.88
C MET A 127 -1.24 -12.01 -7.41
N GLN A 128 -2.03 -12.93 -7.91
CA GLN A 128 -2.51 -12.86 -9.28
C GLN A 128 -3.92 -12.27 -9.30
N SER A 129 -4.04 -11.06 -9.77
CA SER A 129 -5.34 -10.42 -10.00
C SER A 129 -5.87 -10.77 -11.39
N GLY A 130 -7.11 -11.24 -11.46
CA GLY A 130 -7.76 -11.52 -12.74
C GLY A 130 -7.98 -10.28 -13.62
N ASN A 131 -8.00 -9.09 -13.01
CA ASN A 131 -8.27 -7.83 -13.70
C ASN A 131 -7.01 -7.01 -13.98
N TRP A 132 -5.98 -7.11 -13.14
CA TRP A 132 -4.86 -6.17 -13.14
C TRP A 132 -3.51 -6.80 -13.46
N SER A 133 -3.32 -8.12 -13.22
CA SER A 133 -2.08 -8.82 -13.57
C SER A 133 -1.99 -9.04 -15.06
N THR A 134 -0.82 -8.76 -15.62
CA THR A 134 -0.51 -8.95 -17.05
C THR A 134 0.56 -10.00 -17.28
N THR A 135 1.44 -10.23 -16.34
CA THR A 135 2.47 -11.26 -16.41
C THR A 135 1.99 -12.61 -15.86
N LYS A 136 2.61 -13.71 -16.29
CA LYS A 136 2.29 -15.06 -15.80
C LYS A 136 3.00 -15.37 -14.50
N ASP A 137 4.22 -14.89 -14.35
CA ASP A 137 5.04 -15.09 -13.17
C ASP A 137 4.78 -14.01 -12.12
N ARG A 138 5.22 -14.26 -10.89
CA ARG A 138 5.12 -13.30 -9.79
C ARG A 138 6.49 -12.74 -9.46
N GLY A 139 6.52 -11.56 -8.86
CA GLY A 139 7.73 -10.96 -8.37
C GLY A 139 7.89 -11.11 -6.86
N THR A 140 8.63 -10.19 -6.25
CA THR A 140 8.91 -10.18 -4.81
C THR A 140 8.65 -8.81 -4.21
N ILE A 141 8.37 -8.77 -2.90
CA ILE A 141 8.29 -7.54 -2.11
C ILE A 141 9.34 -7.64 -1.00
N ARG A 142 10.18 -6.63 -0.82
CA ARG A 142 11.15 -6.63 0.27
C ARG A 142 11.45 -5.24 0.83
N ASN A 143 11.92 -5.20 2.07
CA ASN A 143 12.29 -3.96 2.76
C ASN A 143 11.13 -2.95 2.84
N VAL A 144 10.00 -3.36 3.39
CA VAL A 144 8.86 -2.47 3.67
C VAL A 144 8.93 -1.99 5.11
N THR A 145 8.87 -0.68 5.31
CA THR A 145 8.86 -0.05 6.63
C THR A 145 7.54 0.67 6.88
N ILE A 146 6.90 0.39 8.02
CA ILE A 146 5.72 1.09 8.52
C ILE A 146 6.11 1.65 9.90
N GLU A 147 6.17 2.97 10.03
CA GLU A 147 6.68 3.63 11.22
C GLU A 147 5.81 4.82 11.63
N ASN A 148 5.51 4.93 12.94
CA ASN A 148 4.68 6.01 13.48
C ASN A 148 3.32 6.13 12.79
N VAL A 149 2.54 5.06 12.75
CA VAL A 149 1.22 5.03 12.13
C VAL A 149 0.15 4.85 13.19
N SER A 150 -0.91 5.66 13.13
CA SER A 150 -2.03 5.59 14.06
C SER A 150 -3.36 5.56 13.33
N PHE A 151 -4.20 4.58 13.65
CA PHE A 151 -5.61 4.52 13.29
C PHE A 151 -6.41 4.95 14.51
N LEU A 152 -7.20 6.03 14.41
CA LEU A 152 -7.90 6.62 15.54
C LEU A 152 -9.29 6.03 15.73
N GLU A 153 -10.12 6.06 14.69
CA GLU A 153 -11.50 5.59 14.72
C GLU A 153 -11.82 4.73 13.51
N GLY A 154 -12.74 3.78 13.69
CA GLY A 154 -13.24 2.92 12.61
C GLY A 154 -13.42 1.47 13.01
N TRP A 155 -13.36 0.57 12.05
CA TRP A 155 -13.56 -0.85 12.23
C TRP A 155 -12.24 -1.57 12.51
N GLU A 156 -12.21 -2.34 13.59
CA GLU A 156 -11.03 -3.11 14.01
C GLU A 156 -10.75 -4.33 13.10
N ASN A 157 -10.48 -4.09 11.83
CA ASN A 157 -10.18 -5.13 10.86
C ASN A 157 -8.77 -5.72 11.07
N ALA A 158 -8.50 -6.85 10.42
CA ALA A 158 -7.18 -7.47 10.37
C ALA A 158 -6.21 -6.69 9.46
N SER A 159 -4.97 -7.11 9.46
CA SER A 159 -3.96 -6.72 8.46
C SER A 159 -3.38 -7.98 7.83
N ARG A 160 -2.83 -7.89 6.62
CA ARG A 160 -2.27 -9.05 5.92
C ARG A 160 -0.85 -8.79 5.44
N ILE A 161 0.01 -9.82 5.59
CA ILE A 161 1.32 -9.88 4.94
C ILE A 161 1.44 -11.28 4.32
N GLN A 162 1.34 -11.36 3.00
CA GLN A 162 1.23 -12.64 2.31
C GLN A 162 2.12 -12.71 1.06
N GLY A 163 3.02 -13.69 1.02
CA GLY A 163 3.71 -14.10 -0.20
C GLY A 163 2.82 -14.94 -1.11
N PHE A 164 3.26 -15.17 -2.33
CA PHE A 164 2.56 -16.02 -3.29
C PHE A 164 2.97 -17.49 -3.13
N ASP A 165 4.27 -17.75 -3.04
CA ASP A 165 4.88 -19.07 -2.81
C ASP A 165 6.26 -18.94 -2.16
N ALA A 166 7.04 -20.01 -2.11
CA ALA A 166 8.35 -20.01 -1.46
C ALA A 166 9.42 -19.18 -2.20
N GLU A 167 9.26 -18.96 -3.49
CA GLU A 167 10.19 -18.20 -4.34
C GLU A 167 9.75 -16.74 -4.48
N HIS A 168 8.44 -16.50 -4.46
CA HIS A 168 7.82 -15.19 -4.64
C HIS A 168 7.23 -14.74 -3.28
N ASN A 169 8.08 -14.19 -2.45
CA ASN A 169 7.74 -13.93 -1.06
C ASN A 169 7.87 -12.47 -0.65
N VAL A 170 7.28 -12.14 0.50
CA VAL A 170 7.42 -10.85 1.18
C VAL A 170 8.53 -10.99 2.22
N GLU A 171 9.56 -10.16 2.13
CA GLU A 171 10.75 -10.24 2.96
C GLU A 171 11.03 -8.93 3.69
N ASN A 172 11.50 -9.03 4.92
CA ASN A 172 11.96 -7.89 5.72
C ASN A 172 10.93 -6.76 5.83
N VAL A 173 9.76 -7.06 6.40
CA VAL A 173 8.76 -6.06 6.79
C VAL A 173 9.04 -5.61 8.21
N VAL A 174 9.23 -4.32 8.41
CA VAL A 174 9.51 -3.71 9.71
C VAL A 174 8.37 -2.79 10.11
N ILE A 175 7.71 -3.10 11.23
CA ILE A 175 6.62 -2.29 11.78
C ILE A 175 7.08 -1.71 13.12
N LYS A 176 7.07 -0.38 13.24
CA LYS A 176 7.48 0.33 14.45
C LYS A 176 6.42 1.35 14.85
N ASN A 177 6.10 1.40 16.14
CA ASN A 177 5.20 2.38 16.69
C ASN A 177 3.85 2.46 15.93
N LEU A 178 3.24 1.29 15.67
CA LEU A 178 1.89 1.18 15.13
C LEU A 178 0.88 1.25 16.28
N ASN A 179 -0.09 2.13 16.18
CA ASN A 179 -1.20 2.26 17.10
C ASN A 179 -2.52 1.98 16.38
N LEU A 180 -3.28 1.02 16.87
CA LEU A 180 -4.59 0.68 16.33
C LEU A 180 -5.65 0.97 17.39
N PHE A 181 -6.49 1.98 17.15
CA PHE A 181 -7.64 2.33 17.99
C PHE A 181 -7.25 2.50 19.48
N GLY A 182 -6.17 3.26 19.72
CA GLY A 182 -5.64 3.54 21.04
C GLY A 182 -4.78 2.43 21.66
N LYS A 183 -4.53 1.33 20.95
CA LYS A 183 -3.69 0.21 21.41
C LYS A 183 -2.38 0.17 20.62
N THR A 184 -1.24 0.25 21.30
CA THR A 184 0.06 0.05 20.65
C THR A 184 0.27 -1.42 20.32
N VAL A 185 0.55 -1.70 19.04
CA VAL A 185 0.86 -3.04 18.53
C VAL A 185 2.27 -3.43 18.94
N LYS A 186 2.42 -4.55 19.66
CA LYS A 186 3.70 -5.09 20.15
C LYS A 186 4.03 -6.46 19.58
N SER A 187 3.08 -7.09 18.93
CA SER A 187 3.23 -8.42 18.32
C SER A 187 2.36 -8.55 17.07
N VAL A 188 2.62 -9.56 16.27
CA VAL A 188 1.79 -9.93 15.11
C VAL A 188 0.32 -10.14 15.53
N ALA A 189 0.11 -10.79 16.68
CA ALA A 189 -1.23 -11.05 17.19
C ALA A 189 -1.97 -9.77 17.64
N ASP A 190 -1.27 -8.80 18.24
CA ASP A 190 -1.88 -7.52 18.63
C ASP A 190 -2.39 -6.72 17.43
N GLY A 191 -1.68 -6.80 16.31
CA GLY A 191 -2.02 -6.15 15.05
C GLY A 191 -2.98 -6.97 14.17
N LYS A 192 -3.41 -8.14 14.65
CA LYS A 192 -4.24 -9.09 13.87
C LYS A 192 -3.66 -9.36 12.46
N PHE A 193 -2.32 -9.48 12.35
CA PHE A 193 -1.67 -9.79 11.07
C PHE A 193 -1.84 -11.28 10.71
N GLU A 194 -2.27 -11.54 9.50
CA GLU A 194 -2.46 -12.86 8.87
C GLU A 194 -1.40 -13.12 7.81
#